data_8fb1effa664dda6fc464e4eb1794e60a
#
_entry.id   8fb1effa664dda6fc464e4eb1794e60a
#
_cell.length_a   1.000
_cell.length_b   1.000
_cell.length_c   1.000
_cell.angle_alpha   90.00
_cell.angle_beta   90.00
_cell.angle_gamma   90.00
#
_symmetry.space_group_name_H-M   'P 1'
#
loop_
_entity.id
_entity.type
_entity.pdbx_description
1 polymer ?
#
loop_
_entity_poly.entity_id
_entity_poly.type
_entity_poly.pdbx_seq_one_letter_code
_entity_poly.pdbx_strand_id
1 'polypeptide(L)'
;MGAPTLSAPMLILSLNDMKYVNTGIVFQEIPDEVTLAINISNCPCRCPGCHSHYLWDDIGTPLTPMSLDELIECYIAEITCVCFMGGDADPQYVNDMARHIHRTHPKLRVAWYSGRVAISPKINKADFDYIKIGPYIRHLGPLKDKTTNQRLYKRMPGGDFKDITERFWKK
;
A
#
# COMPACT_ATOMS: atom_id res chain seq x y z
N MET A 1 43.56 7.12 24.35
CA MET A 1 42.12 7.33 24.42
C MET A 1 41.57 7.13 23.03
N GLY A 2 41.06 5.92 22.74
CA GLY A 2 40.49 5.55 21.42
C GLY A 2 39.00 5.82 21.43
N ALA A 3 38.54 6.59 20.45
CA ALA A 3 37.11 6.79 20.21
C ALA A 3 36.50 5.51 19.65
N PRO A 4 35.29 5.10 20.10
CA PRO A 4 34.61 3.98 19.49
C PRO A 4 34.07 4.38 18.12
N THR A 5 34.54 3.71 17.08
CA THR A 5 33.95 3.75 15.74
C THR A 5 32.60 3.05 15.80
N LEU A 6 31.52 3.82 15.79
CA LEU A 6 30.17 3.31 15.51
C LEU A 6 30.12 2.83 14.05
N SER A 7 30.28 1.53 13.86
CA SER A 7 29.95 0.90 12.58
C SER A 7 28.44 0.94 12.40
N ALA A 8 27.98 1.72 11.42
CA ALA A 8 26.60 1.65 10.98
C ALA A 8 26.27 0.19 10.56
N PRO A 9 25.12 -0.36 10.94
CA PRO A 9 24.74 -1.68 10.47
C PRO A 9 24.61 -1.62 8.95
N MET A 10 25.46 -2.39 8.25
CA MET A 10 25.39 -2.62 6.83
C MET A 10 24.03 -3.30 6.58
N LEU A 11 23.09 -2.58 5.95
CA LEU A 11 21.82 -3.12 5.53
C LEU A 11 22.12 -4.26 4.55
N ILE A 12 21.96 -5.50 5.02
CA ILE A 12 22.00 -6.66 4.15
C ILE A 12 20.75 -6.55 3.29
N LEU A 13 20.91 -6.13 2.03
CA LEU A 13 19.88 -6.26 1.00
C LEU A 13 19.51 -7.74 0.93
N SER A 14 18.34 -8.10 1.45
CA SER A 14 17.84 -9.44 1.32
C SER A 14 17.50 -9.65 -0.16
N LEU A 15 17.85 -10.82 -0.71
CA LEU A 15 17.58 -11.20 -2.10
C LEU A 15 16.07 -11.27 -2.44
N ASN A 16 15.20 -10.90 -1.50
CA ASN A 16 13.74 -10.93 -1.59
C ASN A 16 13.09 -9.57 -1.25
N ASP A 17 13.74 -8.46 -1.54
CA ASP A 17 13.11 -7.16 -1.30
C ASP A 17 11.86 -7.00 -2.20
N MET A 18 10.75 -6.56 -1.58
CA MET A 18 9.55 -6.18 -2.32
C MET A 18 9.93 -5.12 -3.37
N LYS A 19 9.39 -5.25 -4.58
CA LYS A 19 9.67 -4.32 -5.67
C LYS A 19 8.43 -3.53 -6.07
N TYR A 20 8.64 -2.32 -6.54
CA TYR A 20 7.60 -1.52 -7.19
C TYR A 20 8.00 -1.22 -8.64
N VAL A 21 7.01 -1.06 -9.50
CA VAL A 21 7.23 -0.80 -10.93
C VAL A 21 7.11 0.68 -11.24
N ASN A 22 6.10 1.33 -10.68
CA ASN A 22 5.86 2.74 -10.88
C ASN A 22 5.09 3.34 -9.70
N THR A 23 5.06 4.66 -9.67
CA THR A 23 4.30 5.45 -8.70
C THR A 23 3.50 6.52 -9.44
N GLY A 24 2.48 7.06 -8.79
CA GLY A 24 1.70 8.17 -9.33
C GLY A 24 0.87 8.85 -8.26
N ILE A 25 0.58 10.14 -8.48
CA ILE A 25 -0.37 10.87 -7.65
C ILE A 25 -1.77 10.61 -8.18
N VAL A 26 -2.64 10.11 -7.31
CA VAL A 26 -4.01 9.72 -7.65
C VAL A 26 -4.99 10.36 -6.66
N PHE A 27 -6.23 10.61 -7.14
CA PHE A 27 -7.23 11.35 -6.38
C PHE A 27 -8.52 10.56 -6.15
N GLN A 28 -8.65 9.39 -6.73
CA GLN A 28 -9.89 8.60 -6.74
C GLN A 28 -9.80 7.28 -5.98
N GLU A 29 -8.59 6.83 -5.66
CA GLU A 29 -8.37 5.53 -4.99
C GLU A 29 -8.70 5.59 -3.51
N ILE A 30 -8.40 6.71 -2.85
CA ILE A 30 -8.76 6.92 -1.44
C ILE A 30 -9.61 8.19 -1.35
N PRO A 31 -10.88 8.10 -0.95
CA PRO A 31 -11.75 9.27 -0.82
C PRO A 31 -11.17 10.32 0.14
N ASP A 32 -11.20 11.59 -0.30
CA ASP A 32 -10.74 12.77 0.43
C ASP A 32 -9.21 12.88 0.60
N GLU A 33 -8.42 12.02 -0.07
CA GLU A 33 -6.96 12.05 0.03
C GLU A 33 -6.30 12.36 -1.33
N VAL A 34 -5.19 13.07 -1.28
CA VAL A 34 -4.23 13.14 -2.39
C VAL A 34 -3.20 12.04 -2.15
N THR A 35 -3.23 11.01 -2.96
CA THR A 35 -2.57 9.75 -2.66
C THR A 35 -1.36 9.50 -3.55
N LEU A 36 -0.20 9.24 -2.96
CA LEU A 36 0.92 8.62 -3.64
C LEU A 36 0.65 7.11 -3.74
N ALA A 37 0.29 6.64 -4.93
CA ALA A 37 0.11 5.21 -5.20
C ALA A 37 1.45 4.58 -5.59
N ILE A 38 1.83 3.49 -4.94
CA ILE A 38 3.04 2.71 -5.19
C ILE A 38 2.61 1.34 -5.71
N ASN A 39 2.82 1.09 -7.00
CA ASN A 39 2.40 -0.15 -7.65
C ASN A 39 3.43 -1.27 -7.44
N ILE A 40 3.08 -2.22 -6.59
CA ILE A 40 3.95 -3.31 -6.14
C ILE A 40 3.80 -4.52 -7.06
N SER A 41 4.93 -5.04 -7.51
CA SER A 41 5.02 -6.23 -8.38
C SER A 41 4.93 -7.55 -7.61
N ASN A 42 5.10 -8.66 -8.31
CA ASN A 42 4.98 -10.02 -7.78
C ASN A 42 3.59 -10.29 -7.16
N CYS A 43 2.52 -9.82 -7.82
CA CYS A 43 1.16 -10.00 -7.32
C CYS A 43 0.71 -11.46 -7.44
N PRO A 44 0.48 -12.19 -6.34
CA PRO A 44 0.10 -13.60 -6.38
C PRO A 44 -1.38 -13.82 -6.71
N CYS A 45 -2.20 -12.77 -6.71
CA CYS A 45 -3.64 -12.87 -6.93
C CYS A 45 -3.98 -13.15 -8.39
N ARG A 46 -3.20 -12.65 -9.36
CA ARG A 46 -3.31 -12.92 -10.81
C ARG A 46 -4.76 -12.90 -11.31
N CYS A 47 -5.53 -11.88 -10.91
CA CYS A 47 -6.96 -11.79 -11.21
C CYS A 47 -7.21 -11.75 -12.73
N PRO A 48 -8.06 -12.62 -13.32
CA PRO A 48 -8.38 -12.57 -14.73
C PRO A 48 -8.97 -11.22 -15.15
N GLY A 49 -8.35 -10.58 -16.16
CA GLY A 49 -8.77 -9.27 -16.64
C GLY A 49 -8.29 -8.09 -15.79
N CYS A 50 -7.36 -8.31 -14.89
CA CYS A 50 -6.71 -7.24 -14.13
C CYS A 50 -6.08 -6.21 -15.07
N HIS A 51 -6.33 -4.91 -14.83
CA HIS A 51 -5.71 -3.83 -15.60
C HIS A 51 -4.20 -3.77 -15.42
N SER A 52 -3.72 -4.18 -14.25
CA SER A 52 -2.31 -4.14 -13.86
C SER A 52 -1.65 -5.52 -13.94
N HIS A 53 -1.95 -6.30 -15.00
CA HIS A 53 -1.38 -7.65 -15.16
C HIS A 53 0.15 -7.66 -15.25
N TYR A 54 0.77 -6.55 -15.64
CA TYR A 54 2.24 -6.38 -15.64
C TYR A 54 2.85 -6.48 -14.23
N LEU A 55 2.03 -6.31 -13.18
CA LEU A 55 2.47 -6.49 -11.78
C LEU A 55 2.50 -7.95 -11.32
N TRP A 56 2.12 -8.89 -12.16
CA TRP A 56 2.14 -10.32 -11.79
C TRP A 56 3.56 -10.89 -11.68
N ASP A 57 4.49 -10.32 -12.45
CA ASP A 57 5.89 -10.76 -12.47
C ASP A 57 6.70 -10.01 -11.40
N ASP A 58 7.79 -10.64 -10.95
CA ASP A 58 8.72 -10.04 -9.99
C ASP A 58 9.70 -9.09 -10.69
N ILE A 59 9.24 -7.89 -10.99
CA ILE A 59 9.96 -6.86 -11.75
C ILE A 59 9.99 -5.53 -11.01
N GLY A 60 10.85 -4.61 -11.44
CA GLY A 60 10.90 -3.25 -10.94
C GLY A 60 12.07 -2.99 -9.98
N THR A 61 11.94 -1.94 -9.20
CA THR A 61 12.97 -1.43 -8.28
C THR A 61 12.67 -1.87 -6.85
N PRO A 62 13.66 -2.26 -6.05
CA PRO A 62 13.46 -2.58 -4.64
C PRO A 62 12.82 -1.41 -3.87
N LEU A 63 11.75 -1.71 -3.14
CA LEU A 63 11.09 -0.78 -2.23
C LEU A 63 11.70 -0.94 -0.83
N THR A 64 12.75 -0.20 -0.57
CA THR A 64 13.41 -0.16 0.75
C THR A 64 12.85 1.00 1.58
N PRO A 65 13.07 1.04 2.92
CA PRO A 65 12.72 2.21 3.71
C PRO A 65 13.30 3.51 3.16
N MET A 66 14.55 3.49 2.69
CA MET A 66 15.22 4.65 2.12
C MET A 66 14.56 5.09 0.79
N SER A 67 14.33 4.16 -0.15
CA SER A 67 13.67 4.51 -1.42
C SER A 67 12.22 4.95 -1.21
N LEU A 68 11.53 4.43 -0.18
CA LEU A 68 10.20 4.88 0.20
C LEU A 68 10.20 6.32 0.71
N ASP A 69 11.16 6.68 1.57
CA ASP A 69 11.31 8.05 2.05
C ASP A 69 11.64 9.01 0.90
N GLU A 70 12.54 8.63 -0.02
CA GLU A 70 12.85 9.41 -1.22
C GLU A 70 11.62 9.67 -2.10
N LEU A 71 10.79 8.64 -2.32
CA LEU A 71 9.53 8.77 -3.08
C LEU A 71 8.55 9.72 -2.38
N ILE A 72 8.42 9.62 -1.07
CA ILE A 72 7.53 10.48 -0.29
C ILE A 72 8.02 11.92 -0.33
N GLU A 73 9.30 12.17 -0.11
CA GLU A 73 9.88 13.51 -0.09
C GLU A 73 9.72 14.24 -1.44
N CYS A 74 9.74 13.52 -2.56
CA CYS A 74 9.45 14.10 -3.89
C CYS A 74 8.08 14.78 -3.96
N TYR A 75 7.10 14.35 -3.14
CA TYR A 75 5.70 14.79 -3.22
C TYR A 75 5.12 15.24 -1.88
N ILE A 76 5.96 15.41 -0.86
CA ILE A 76 5.52 15.63 0.53
C ILE A 76 4.62 16.88 0.69
N ALA A 77 4.79 17.88 -0.18
CA ALA A 77 3.98 19.11 -0.15
C ALA A 77 2.56 18.91 -0.69
N GLU A 78 2.35 17.89 -1.52
CA GLU A 78 1.08 17.67 -2.24
C GLU A 78 0.26 16.52 -1.67
N ILE A 79 0.90 15.50 -1.09
CA ILE A 79 0.23 14.27 -0.68
C ILE A 79 -0.28 14.32 0.76
N THR A 80 -1.38 13.61 0.99
CA THR A 80 -1.94 13.38 2.33
C THR A 80 -1.93 11.90 2.71
N CYS A 81 -1.74 11.01 1.72
CA CYS A 81 -1.78 9.57 1.89
C CYS A 81 -0.74 8.86 1.02
N VAL A 82 -0.19 7.75 1.52
CA VAL A 82 0.60 6.79 0.75
C VAL A 82 -0.20 5.49 0.65
N CYS A 83 -0.36 4.95 -0.56
CA CYS A 83 -1.09 3.72 -0.79
C CYS A 83 -0.21 2.64 -1.43
N PHE A 84 -0.04 1.53 -0.76
CA PHE A 84 0.57 0.33 -1.32
C PHE A 84 -0.46 -0.41 -2.18
N MET A 85 -0.24 -0.42 -3.51
CA MET A 85 -1.12 -1.07 -4.48
C MET A 85 -0.59 -2.48 -4.78
N GLY A 86 -1.01 -3.48 -3.99
CA GLY A 86 -0.48 -4.84 -4.02
C GLY A 86 0.38 -5.18 -2.81
N GLY A 87 1.39 -6.07 -2.99
CA GLY A 87 2.23 -6.53 -1.88
C GLY A 87 1.68 -7.77 -1.16
N ASP A 88 0.68 -8.42 -1.72
CA ASP A 88 0.07 -9.64 -1.18
C ASP A 88 1.02 -10.86 -1.15
N ALA A 89 2.18 -10.76 -1.81
CA ALA A 89 3.23 -11.78 -1.72
C ALA A 89 3.93 -11.75 -0.36
N ASP A 90 4.11 -10.57 0.22
CA ASP A 90 4.67 -10.40 1.56
C ASP A 90 3.93 -9.31 2.36
N PRO A 91 2.77 -9.64 2.95
CA PRO A 91 2.00 -8.68 3.76
C PRO A 91 2.77 -8.17 4.99
N GLN A 92 3.70 -8.96 5.54
CA GLN A 92 4.52 -8.50 6.66
C GLN A 92 5.41 -7.32 6.25
N TYR A 93 6.02 -7.39 5.08
CA TYR A 93 6.84 -6.30 4.55
C TYR A 93 6.01 -5.03 4.31
N VAL A 94 4.80 -5.17 3.75
CA VAL A 94 3.86 -4.03 3.61
C VAL A 94 3.57 -3.39 4.98
N ASN A 95 3.34 -4.22 6.01
CA ASN A 95 3.10 -3.73 7.36
C ASN A 95 4.31 -2.99 7.95
N ASP A 96 5.51 -3.50 7.71
CA ASP A 96 6.74 -2.88 8.20
C ASP A 96 6.99 -1.51 7.51
N MET A 97 6.67 -1.41 6.21
CA MET A 97 6.71 -0.15 5.47
C MET A 97 5.66 0.85 5.97
N ALA A 98 4.43 0.40 6.27
CA ALA A 98 3.39 1.23 6.85
C ALA A 98 3.84 1.82 8.20
N ARG A 99 4.42 0.98 9.04
CA ARG A 99 4.97 1.40 10.35
C ARG A 99 6.14 2.35 10.19
N HIS A 100 6.98 2.16 9.17
CA HIS A 100 8.07 3.08 8.84
C HIS A 100 7.53 4.47 8.50
N ILE A 101 6.50 4.58 7.65
CA ILE A 101 5.86 5.86 7.30
C ILE A 101 5.34 6.57 8.55
N HIS A 102 4.65 5.88 9.45
CA HIS A 102 4.14 6.52 10.66
C HIS A 102 5.24 7.06 11.58
N ARG A 103 6.45 6.47 11.55
CA ARG A 103 7.60 6.98 12.32
C ARG A 103 8.26 8.19 11.67
N THR A 104 8.43 8.17 10.35
CA THR A 104 9.20 9.19 9.61
C THR A 104 8.32 10.32 9.10
N HIS A 105 7.08 10.01 8.74
CA HIS A 105 6.10 10.94 8.18
C HIS A 105 4.74 10.87 8.91
N PRO A 106 4.67 11.21 10.21
CA PRO A 106 3.51 10.94 11.07
C PRO A 106 2.23 11.69 10.68
N LYS A 107 2.32 12.66 9.77
CA LYS A 107 1.14 13.40 9.24
C LYS A 107 0.49 12.69 8.07
N LEU A 108 1.19 11.77 7.40
CA LEU A 108 0.65 11.03 6.27
C LEU A 108 -0.24 9.88 6.74
N ARG A 109 -1.31 9.66 6.01
CA ARG A 109 -2.13 8.47 6.14
C ARG A 109 -1.52 7.33 5.34
N VAL A 110 -1.81 6.10 5.77
CA VAL A 110 -1.33 4.90 5.08
C VAL A 110 -2.51 4.05 4.63
N ALA A 111 -2.49 3.67 3.37
CA ALA A 111 -3.48 2.80 2.76
C ALA A 111 -2.85 1.55 2.16
N TRP A 112 -3.59 0.46 2.11
CA TRP A 112 -3.20 -0.78 1.46
C TRP A 112 -4.32 -1.34 0.59
N TYR A 113 -3.99 -1.69 -0.64
CA TYR A 113 -4.87 -2.37 -1.57
C TYR A 113 -4.44 -3.82 -1.74
N SER A 114 -5.21 -4.74 -1.15
CA SER A 114 -5.02 -6.18 -1.27
C SER A 114 -6.00 -6.78 -2.27
N GLY A 115 -5.53 -7.76 -3.04
CA GLY A 115 -6.38 -8.58 -3.89
C GLY A 115 -7.00 -9.78 -3.17
N ARG A 116 -6.73 -9.97 -1.89
CA ARG A 116 -7.27 -11.09 -1.10
C ARG A 116 -8.69 -10.80 -0.62
N VAL A 117 -9.46 -11.86 -0.35
CA VAL A 117 -10.83 -11.77 0.18
C VAL A 117 -10.88 -11.38 1.67
N ALA A 118 -9.76 -11.51 2.37
CA ALA A 118 -9.63 -11.19 3.79
C ALA A 118 -8.27 -10.57 4.07
N ILE A 119 -8.19 -9.78 5.15
CA ILE A 119 -6.95 -9.19 5.62
C ILE A 119 -6.04 -10.29 6.14
N SER A 120 -4.77 -10.29 5.71
CA SER A 120 -3.77 -11.24 6.20
C SER A 120 -3.58 -11.13 7.72
N PRO A 121 -3.43 -12.24 8.46
CA PRO A 121 -3.11 -12.21 9.89
C PRO A 121 -1.74 -11.59 10.20
N LYS A 122 -0.88 -11.44 9.20
CA LYS A 122 0.42 -10.75 9.32
C LYS A 122 0.28 -9.23 9.32
N ILE A 123 -0.90 -8.69 9.05
CA ILE A 123 -1.19 -7.25 9.06
C ILE A 123 -1.68 -6.83 10.43
N ASN A 124 -1.00 -5.89 11.05
CA ASN A 124 -1.56 -5.13 12.16
C ASN A 124 -2.40 -3.97 11.58
N LYS A 125 -3.72 -4.10 11.65
CA LYS A 125 -4.64 -3.09 11.11
C LYS A 125 -4.43 -1.69 11.69
N ALA A 126 -3.91 -1.58 12.90
CA ALA A 126 -3.64 -0.29 13.52
C ALA A 126 -2.56 0.54 12.79
N ASP A 127 -1.73 -0.11 11.96
CA ASP A 127 -0.70 0.55 11.15
C ASP A 127 -1.27 1.10 9.82
N PHE A 128 -2.58 1.03 9.59
CA PHE A 128 -3.25 1.52 8.37
C PHE A 128 -4.44 2.41 8.69
N ASP A 129 -4.64 3.44 7.89
CA ASP A 129 -5.83 4.31 7.93
C ASP A 129 -6.92 3.78 6.99
N TYR A 130 -6.51 3.14 5.88
CA TYR A 130 -7.41 2.56 4.91
C TYR A 130 -6.90 1.17 4.47
N ILE A 131 -7.81 0.21 4.33
CA ILE A 131 -7.51 -1.11 3.79
C ILE A 131 -8.59 -1.48 2.78
N LYS A 132 -8.19 -1.75 1.55
CA LYS A 132 -9.06 -2.32 0.52
C LYS A 132 -8.77 -3.81 0.38
N ILE A 133 -9.81 -4.63 0.35
CA ILE A 133 -9.73 -6.06 0.07
C ILE A 133 -10.63 -6.46 -1.10
N GLY A 134 -10.41 -7.64 -1.63
CA GLY A 134 -11.18 -8.27 -2.70
C GLY A 134 -10.43 -8.32 -4.03
N PRO A 135 -10.41 -9.49 -4.68
CA PRO A 135 -9.85 -9.65 -6.02
C PRO A 135 -10.70 -8.88 -7.05
N TYR A 136 -10.08 -8.54 -8.17
CA TYR A 136 -10.84 -8.06 -9.30
C TYR A 136 -11.61 -9.22 -9.95
N ILE A 137 -12.93 -9.06 -10.09
CA ILE A 137 -13.81 -10.00 -10.74
C ILE A 137 -14.53 -9.27 -11.88
N ARG A 138 -14.23 -9.62 -13.11
CA ARG A 138 -14.62 -8.89 -14.31
C ARG A 138 -16.12 -8.56 -14.40
N HIS A 139 -16.98 -9.53 -14.11
CA HIS A 139 -18.44 -9.33 -14.21
C HIS A 139 -19.05 -8.57 -13.03
N LEU A 140 -18.30 -8.41 -11.93
CA LEU A 140 -18.71 -7.60 -10.79
C LEU A 140 -18.16 -6.17 -10.87
N GLY A 141 -17.14 -5.96 -11.69
CA GLY A 141 -16.54 -4.67 -11.94
C GLY A 141 -15.54 -4.20 -10.87
N PRO A 142 -14.91 -3.04 -11.09
CA PRO A 142 -14.00 -2.39 -10.16
C PRO A 142 -14.72 -1.76 -8.96
N LEU A 143 -13.96 -1.19 -8.04
CA LEU A 143 -14.45 -0.60 -6.79
C LEU A 143 -15.55 0.47 -6.99
N LYS A 144 -15.53 1.18 -8.12
CA LYS A 144 -16.54 2.20 -8.48
C LYS A 144 -17.90 1.62 -8.91
N ASP A 145 -17.98 0.34 -9.20
CA ASP A 145 -19.24 -0.31 -9.62
C ASP A 145 -19.99 -0.83 -8.40
N LYS A 146 -21.32 -0.58 -8.35
CA LYS A 146 -22.15 -1.00 -7.21
C LYS A 146 -22.24 -2.52 -7.04
N THR A 147 -21.95 -3.27 -8.09
CA THR A 147 -21.92 -4.74 -8.13
C THR A 147 -20.62 -5.33 -7.59
N THR A 148 -19.62 -4.51 -7.30
CA THR A 148 -18.30 -4.98 -6.91
C THR A 148 -18.28 -5.83 -5.64
N ASN A 149 -17.42 -6.85 -5.64
CA ASN A 149 -17.08 -7.62 -4.44
C ASN A 149 -15.99 -6.97 -3.58
N GLN A 150 -15.35 -5.90 -4.10
CA GLN A 150 -14.29 -5.21 -3.39
C GLN A 150 -14.86 -4.32 -2.29
N ARG A 151 -14.10 -4.16 -1.20
CA ARG A 151 -14.51 -3.30 -0.08
C ARG A 151 -13.33 -2.46 0.37
N LEU A 152 -13.59 -1.15 0.57
CA LEU A 152 -12.64 -0.22 1.19
C LEU A 152 -13.09 0.09 2.61
N TYR A 153 -12.21 -0.14 3.56
CA TYR A 153 -12.43 0.15 4.96
C TYR A 153 -11.56 1.33 5.39
N LYS A 154 -12.15 2.20 6.21
CA LYS A 154 -11.45 3.32 6.87
C LYS A 154 -11.37 3.08 8.37
N ARG A 155 -10.20 3.30 8.97
CA ARG A 155 -10.03 3.28 10.42
C ARG A 155 -10.69 4.53 11.04
N MET A 156 -11.56 4.30 12.00
CA MET A 156 -12.24 5.34 12.75
C MET A 156 -11.41 5.76 13.97
N PRO A 157 -11.68 6.91 14.60
CA PRO A 157 -10.94 7.39 15.78
C PRO A 157 -10.88 6.39 16.95
N GLY A 158 -11.88 5.52 17.09
CA GLY A 158 -11.91 4.45 18.08
C GLY A 158 -11.09 3.20 17.74
N GLY A 159 -10.44 3.17 16.55
CA GLY A 159 -9.66 2.04 16.07
C GLY A 159 -10.45 1.02 15.25
N ASP A 160 -11.77 1.07 15.26
CA ASP A 160 -12.62 0.20 14.45
C ASP A 160 -12.54 0.56 12.96
N PHE A 161 -12.72 -0.43 12.09
CA PHE A 161 -12.78 -0.23 10.65
C PHE A 161 -14.22 -0.20 10.15
N LYS A 162 -14.55 0.88 9.42
CA LYS A 162 -15.87 1.07 8.80
C LYS A 162 -15.75 0.89 7.29
N ASP A 163 -16.65 0.09 6.70
CA ASP A 163 -16.81 0.01 5.25
C ASP A 163 -17.29 1.37 4.70
N ILE A 164 -16.49 1.94 3.80
CA ILE A 164 -16.78 3.22 3.13
C ILE A 164 -16.88 3.05 1.61
N THR A 165 -17.02 1.84 1.12
CA THR A 165 -17.04 1.52 -0.32
C THR A 165 -18.09 2.33 -1.07
N GLU A 166 -19.24 2.60 -0.45
CA GLU A 166 -20.31 3.42 -1.04
C GLU A 166 -19.87 4.84 -1.47
N ARG A 167 -18.74 5.32 -0.95
CA ARG A 167 -18.17 6.63 -1.32
C ARG A 167 -17.81 6.71 -2.80
N PHE A 168 -17.47 5.58 -3.42
CA PHE A 168 -17.18 5.50 -4.85
C PHE A 168 -18.43 5.56 -5.73
N TRP A 169 -19.61 5.36 -5.17
CA TRP A 169 -20.89 5.26 -5.89
C TRP A 169 -21.72 6.56 -5.82
N LYS A 170 -21.32 7.50 -4.97
CA LYS A 170 -21.97 8.82 -4.87
C LYS A 170 -21.36 9.72 -5.93
N LYS A 171 -22.21 10.20 -6.84
CA LYS A 171 -21.88 11.28 -7.76
C LYS A 171 -22.19 12.62 -7.10
#